data_09a15723092e5c56e009c63462a58ebc
#
_entry.id   09a15723092e5c56e009c63462a58ebc
#
_cell.length_a   1.000
_cell.length_b   1.000
_cell.length_c   1.000
_cell.angle_alpha   90.00
_cell.angle_beta   90.00
_cell.angle_gamma   90.00
#
_symmetry.space_group_name_H-M   'P 1'
#
loop_
_entity.id
_entity.type
_entity.pdbx_description
1 polymer ?
#
loop_
_entity_poly.entity_id
_entity_poly.type
_entity_poly.pdbx_seq_one_letter_code
_entity_poly.pdbx_strand_id
1 'polypeptide(L)'
;MDISKMKSDFKAIIGKGPLYSKGQHGKALGNSLWSFDREGIFLDSVEEGYLDLSRTCTGIEKAFAESNTTGMTFDQAKDAVFHALADEIKAVFDKNCGTDFDKQHAELCDSFVTNMKDIVHYHVTFGHAQKIVNMAFKYLSCCDGAEKYEKAVFSNCHMPLDSYTIAQYKKEISKKRTIPGWSKFDGDADIELYKAIQKDVREYSAKLGRSALDTEFIWWYETAIENTAKNK
;
A
#
# COMPACT_ATOMS: atom_id res chain seq x y z
N MET A 1 23.18 2.16 -2.20
CA MET A 1 22.11 3.13 -2.49
C MET A 1 21.53 3.58 -1.15
N ASP A 2 21.33 4.88 -0.92
CA ASP A 2 20.90 5.42 0.37
C ASP A 2 19.36 5.41 0.46
N ILE A 3 18.81 4.50 1.24
CA ILE A 3 17.35 4.34 1.44
C ILE A 3 16.75 5.59 2.11
N SER A 4 17.44 6.21 3.04
CA SER A 4 16.95 7.43 3.71
C SER A 4 16.75 8.56 2.71
N LYS A 5 17.70 8.72 1.77
CA LYS A 5 17.56 9.69 0.68
C LYS A 5 16.37 9.35 -0.22
N MET A 6 16.16 8.06 -0.56
CA MET A 6 15.02 7.65 -1.40
C MET A 6 13.67 7.90 -0.72
N LYS A 7 13.55 7.61 0.58
CA LYS A 7 12.36 7.95 1.39
C LYS A 7 12.11 9.46 1.40
N SER A 8 13.18 10.27 1.53
CA SER A 8 13.07 11.73 1.45
C SER A 8 12.63 12.23 0.08
N ASP A 9 13.21 11.69 -1.00
CA ASP A 9 12.83 12.03 -2.37
C ASP A 9 11.37 11.62 -2.65
N PHE A 10 10.93 10.46 -2.15
CA PHE A 10 9.55 10.00 -2.26
C PHE A 10 8.58 10.95 -1.54
N LYS A 11 8.87 11.36 -0.28
CA LYS A 11 8.07 12.38 0.42
C LYS A 11 7.95 13.68 -0.38
N ALA A 12 9.06 14.14 -0.96
CA ALA A 12 9.08 15.36 -1.75
C ALA A 12 8.24 15.26 -3.04
N ILE A 13 8.13 14.08 -3.63
CA ILE A 13 7.31 13.82 -4.82
C ILE A 13 5.83 13.81 -4.43
N ILE A 14 5.45 13.09 -3.39
CA ILE A 14 4.07 13.04 -2.89
C ILE A 14 3.62 14.44 -2.45
N GLY A 15 4.44 15.19 -1.73
CA GLY A 15 4.12 16.56 -1.28
C GLY A 15 3.90 17.57 -2.41
N LYS A 16 4.45 17.35 -3.61
CA LYS A 16 4.29 18.26 -4.77
C LYS A 16 3.03 18.00 -5.59
N GLY A 17 2.33 16.93 -5.37
CA GLY A 17 1.01 16.66 -5.94
C GLY A 17 0.86 16.39 -7.44
N PRO A 18 1.84 16.49 -8.34
CA PRO A 18 1.52 16.48 -9.77
C PRO A 18 1.84 15.20 -10.53
N LEU A 19 2.34 14.13 -9.94
CA LEU A 19 2.49 12.87 -10.69
C LEU A 19 1.13 12.26 -11.09
N TYR A 20 0.07 12.71 -10.46
CA TYR A 20 -1.30 12.31 -10.75
C TYR A 20 -2.17 13.58 -10.85
N SER A 21 -2.15 14.17 -12.02
CA SER A 21 -2.74 15.43 -12.38
C SER A 21 -4.26 15.47 -12.25
N LYS A 22 -4.80 15.58 -11.06
CA LYS A 22 -6.14 16.14 -10.81
C LYS A 22 -6.46 16.34 -9.31
N GLY A 23 -5.50 16.81 -8.54
CA GLY A 23 -5.87 17.65 -7.40
C GLY A 23 -6.20 16.96 -6.09
N GLN A 24 -5.87 15.68 -5.89
CA GLN A 24 -6.16 15.01 -4.62
C GLN A 24 -4.97 14.28 -3.98
N HIS A 25 -4.00 13.80 -4.73
CA HIS A 25 -2.76 13.29 -4.13
C HIS A 25 -2.05 14.40 -3.36
N GLY A 26 -1.66 14.11 -2.15
CA GLY A 26 -0.99 15.03 -1.30
C GLY A 26 -1.89 15.95 -0.46
N LYS A 27 -3.21 15.75 -0.43
CA LYS A 27 -4.05 16.46 0.53
C LYS A 27 -3.94 15.86 1.93
N ALA A 28 -3.90 14.55 2.04
CA ALA A 28 -3.78 13.86 3.31
C ALA A 28 -2.35 13.97 3.86
N LEU A 29 -1.34 13.62 3.06
CA LEU A 29 0.07 13.70 3.45
C LEU A 29 0.81 14.94 2.93
N GLY A 30 0.25 15.71 2.02
CA GLY A 30 0.85 16.83 1.29
C GLY A 30 1.85 17.68 2.05
N ASN A 31 1.52 18.94 2.36
CA ASN A 31 2.35 19.82 3.17
C ASN A 31 2.26 19.57 4.69
N SER A 32 1.58 18.52 5.11
CA SER A 32 1.47 18.15 6.50
C SER A 32 2.78 17.53 6.99
N LEU A 33 2.98 17.60 8.29
CA LEU A 33 4.13 16.98 8.94
C LEU A 33 4.07 15.47 8.76
N TRP A 34 5.04 14.92 8.05
CA TRP A 34 5.30 13.48 7.99
C TRP A 34 5.91 13.02 9.31
N SER A 35 5.14 13.11 10.38
CA SER A 35 5.53 12.69 11.72
C SER A 35 4.69 11.49 12.14
N PHE A 36 5.34 10.43 12.57
CA PHE A 36 4.68 9.19 12.97
C PHE A 36 3.75 9.38 14.19
N ASP A 37 4.09 10.33 15.06
CA ASP A 37 3.32 10.62 16.27
C ASP A 37 2.21 11.67 16.03
N ARG A 38 2.03 12.15 14.79
CA ARG A 38 0.98 13.10 14.45
C ARG A 38 -0.40 12.42 14.50
N GLU A 39 -1.38 13.09 15.11
CA GLU A 39 -2.77 12.68 15.05
C GLU A 39 -3.24 12.56 13.58
N GLY A 40 -3.95 11.48 13.26
CA GLY A 40 -4.50 11.21 11.92
C GLY A 40 -3.49 10.63 10.91
N ILE A 41 -2.20 10.43 11.25
CA ILE A 41 -1.19 9.94 10.29
C ILE A 41 -1.56 8.57 9.68
N PHE A 42 -2.19 7.70 10.46
CA PHE A 42 -2.63 6.39 9.99
C PHE A 42 -3.76 6.50 8.96
N LEU A 43 -4.75 7.36 9.23
CA LEU A 43 -5.84 7.65 8.30
C LEU A 43 -5.30 8.25 7.00
N ASP A 44 -4.47 9.28 7.09
CA ASP A 44 -3.87 9.92 5.93
C ASP A 44 -3.07 8.91 5.08
N SER A 45 -2.38 7.96 5.72
CA SER A 45 -1.62 6.92 5.02
C SER A 45 -2.53 5.92 4.28
N VAL A 46 -3.70 5.61 4.84
CA VAL A 46 -4.73 4.79 4.19
C VAL A 46 -5.35 5.53 3.01
N GLU A 47 -5.69 6.81 3.17
CA GLU A 47 -6.25 7.65 2.10
C GLU A 47 -5.29 7.76 0.91
N GLU A 48 -3.99 8.00 1.16
CA GLU A 48 -2.98 8.01 0.10
C GLU A 48 -2.84 6.62 -0.56
N GLY A 49 -2.85 5.55 0.22
CA GLY A 49 -2.86 4.19 -0.31
C GLY A 49 -4.06 3.92 -1.22
N TYR A 50 -5.24 4.43 -0.86
CA TYR A 50 -6.43 4.34 -1.70
C TYR A 50 -6.29 5.11 -3.01
N LEU A 51 -5.69 6.29 -3.02
CA LEU A 51 -5.47 7.07 -4.24
C LEU A 51 -4.62 6.29 -5.26
N ASP A 52 -3.66 5.47 -4.80
CA ASP A 52 -2.83 4.62 -5.66
C ASP A 52 -3.63 3.50 -6.36
N LEU A 53 -4.76 3.09 -5.80
CA LEU A 53 -5.59 2.02 -6.38
C LEU A 53 -6.91 2.52 -6.98
N SER A 54 -7.34 3.73 -6.66
CA SER A 54 -8.68 4.25 -7.00
C SER A 54 -9.03 4.15 -8.48
N ARG A 55 -8.04 4.27 -9.37
CA ARG A 55 -8.23 4.13 -10.82
C ARG A 55 -8.67 2.73 -11.26
N THR A 56 -8.48 1.73 -10.41
CA THR A 56 -8.89 0.34 -10.69
C THR A 56 -10.26 0.00 -10.08
N CYS A 57 -10.76 0.85 -9.18
CA CYS A 57 -12.09 0.72 -8.55
C CYS A 57 -13.15 1.49 -9.35
N THR A 58 -13.34 1.13 -10.62
CA THR A 58 -14.27 1.83 -11.52
C THR A 58 -15.72 1.53 -11.16
N GLY A 59 -16.58 2.55 -11.18
CA GLY A 59 -18.02 2.40 -10.92
C GLY A 59 -18.41 2.23 -9.45
N ILE A 60 -17.48 2.41 -8.51
CA ILE A 60 -17.73 2.25 -7.08
C ILE A 60 -18.85 3.19 -6.56
N GLU A 61 -18.85 4.46 -6.95
CA GLU A 61 -19.89 5.41 -6.54
C GLU A 61 -21.28 5.01 -7.08
N LYS A 62 -21.32 4.52 -8.31
CA LYS A 62 -22.56 4.02 -8.92
C LYS A 62 -23.08 2.78 -8.19
N ALA A 63 -22.23 1.82 -7.91
CA ALA A 63 -22.61 0.61 -7.17
C ALA A 63 -23.13 0.96 -5.77
N PHE A 64 -22.48 1.89 -5.08
CA PHE A 64 -22.95 2.40 -3.79
C PHE A 64 -24.33 3.03 -3.91
N ALA A 65 -24.53 3.95 -4.86
CA ALA A 65 -25.81 4.66 -5.04
C ALA A 65 -26.98 3.72 -5.35
N GLU A 66 -26.72 2.63 -6.09
CA GLU A 66 -27.73 1.62 -6.46
C GLU A 66 -28.10 0.70 -5.29
N SER A 67 -27.19 0.50 -4.31
CA SER A 67 -27.35 -0.47 -3.23
C SER A 67 -27.54 0.15 -1.85
N ASN A 68 -27.28 1.45 -1.71
CA ASN A 68 -27.29 2.13 -0.41
C ASN A 68 -28.69 2.30 0.15
N THR A 69 -28.94 1.68 1.30
CA THR A 69 -30.17 1.80 2.09
C THR A 69 -29.94 2.51 3.43
N THR A 70 -28.71 2.94 3.73
CA THR A 70 -28.32 3.43 5.05
C THR A 70 -28.55 4.93 5.24
N GLY A 71 -28.78 5.67 4.17
CA GLY A 71 -28.84 7.14 4.19
C GLY A 71 -27.48 7.83 4.27
N MET A 72 -26.38 7.09 4.30
CA MET A 72 -25.02 7.65 4.24
C MET A 72 -24.70 8.16 2.82
N THR A 73 -23.84 9.16 2.73
CA THR A 73 -23.21 9.53 1.46
C THR A 73 -22.08 8.54 1.13
N PHE A 74 -21.66 8.47 -0.13
CA PHE A 74 -20.52 7.67 -0.53
C PHE A 74 -19.24 8.04 0.24
N ASP A 75 -18.99 9.35 0.44
CA ASP A 75 -17.83 9.80 1.20
C ASP A 75 -17.90 9.36 2.66
N GLN A 76 -19.05 9.42 3.31
CA GLN A 76 -19.21 8.92 4.68
C GLN A 76 -18.96 7.41 4.79
N ALA A 77 -19.47 6.64 3.82
CA ALA A 77 -19.25 5.20 3.78
C ALA A 77 -17.77 4.85 3.58
N LYS A 78 -17.12 5.54 2.65
CA LYS A 78 -15.69 5.39 2.38
C LYS A 78 -14.84 5.77 3.60
N ASP A 79 -15.12 6.91 4.23
CA ASP A 79 -14.43 7.38 5.42
C ASP A 79 -14.56 6.38 6.57
N ALA A 80 -15.73 5.76 6.77
CA ALA A 80 -15.92 4.73 7.79
C ALA A 80 -15.00 3.51 7.56
N VAL A 81 -14.85 3.05 6.29
CA VAL A 81 -13.92 1.97 5.94
C VAL A 81 -12.47 2.37 6.18
N PHE A 82 -12.10 3.59 5.83
CA PHE A 82 -10.72 4.07 6.00
C PHE A 82 -10.34 4.24 7.47
N HIS A 83 -11.24 4.76 8.30
CA HIS A 83 -11.05 4.84 9.75
C HIS A 83 -10.86 3.46 10.37
N ALA A 84 -11.71 2.49 10.01
CA ALA A 84 -11.57 1.12 10.49
C ALA A 84 -10.19 0.53 10.15
N LEU A 85 -9.76 0.63 8.88
CA LEU A 85 -8.47 0.14 8.46
C LEU A 85 -7.31 0.89 9.14
N ALA A 86 -7.43 2.20 9.34
CA ALA A 86 -6.40 3.00 10.01
C ALA A 86 -6.21 2.58 11.47
N ASP A 87 -7.31 2.33 12.19
CA ASP A 87 -7.28 1.86 13.58
C ASP A 87 -6.68 0.45 13.69
N GLU A 88 -7.02 -0.45 12.75
CA GLU A 88 -6.44 -1.79 12.69
C GLU A 88 -4.94 -1.74 12.37
N ILE A 89 -4.49 -0.91 11.42
CA ILE A 89 -3.06 -0.71 11.13
C ILE A 89 -2.35 -0.15 12.37
N LYS A 90 -2.92 0.83 13.07
CA LYS A 90 -2.36 1.38 14.31
C LYS A 90 -2.18 0.29 15.35
N ALA A 91 -3.13 -0.62 15.51
CA ALA A 91 -3.05 -1.73 16.45
C ALA A 91 -1.86 -2.68 16.16
N VAL A 92 -1.37 -2.78 14.92
CA VAL A 92 -0.16 -3.53 14.56
C VAL A 92 1.07 -2.93 15.25
N PHE A 93 1.17 -1.60 15.29
CA PHE A 93 2.28 -0.91 15.94
C PHE A 93 2.18 -0.98 17.47
N ASP A 94 0.98 -0.86 18.02
CA ASP A 94 0.74 -0.93 19.47
C ASP A 94 1.10 -2.31 20.06
N LYS A 95 0.86 -3.38 19.29
CA LYS A 95 1.15 -4.76 19.70
C LYS A 95 2.60 -5.18 19.54
N ASN A 96 3.43 -4.37 18.91
CA ASN A 96 4.85 -4.67 18.62
C ASN A 96 5.04 -6.00 17.86
N CYS A 97 4.25 -6.25 16.84
CA CYS A 97 3.90 -7.55 16.27
C CYS A 97 4.90 -8.16 15.27
N GLY A 98 6.19 -7.95 15.43
CA GLY A 98 7.23 -8.35 14.47
C GLY A 98 7.25 -9.82 14.02
N THR A 99 6.76 -10.77 14.81
CA THR A 99 6.82 -12.20 14.48
C THR A 99 5.60 -12.75 13.75
N ASP A 100 4.51 -12.01 13.66
CA ASP A 100 3.23 -12.46 13.09
C ASP A 100 2.67 -11.51 12.03
N PHE A 101 3.54 -10.73 11.38
CA PHE A 101 3.12 -9.73 10.40
C PHE A 101 2.31 -10.33 9.25
N ASP A 102 2.67 -11.52 8.75
CA ASP A 102 1.96 -12.17 7.64
C ASP A 102 0.49 -12.45 7.96
N LYS A 103 0.23 -12.92 9.20
CA LYS A 103 -1.13 -13.16 9.67
C LYS A 103 -1.91 -11.85 9.81
N GLN A 104 -1.32 -10.86 10.45
CA GLN A 104 -1.97 -9.56 10.62
C GLN A 104 -2.22 -8.86 9.29
N HIS A 105 -1.27 -8.93 8.35
CA HIS A 105 -1.46 -8.42 7.01
C HIS A 105 -2.66 -9.10 6.30
N ALA A 106 -2.81 -10.43 6.45
CA ALA A 106 -3.96 -11.14 5.90
C ALA A 106 -5.27 -10.67 6.56
N GLU A 107 -5.29 -10.53 7.89
CA GLU A 107 -6.45 -10.01 8.63
C GLU A 107 -6.84 -8.60 8.21
N LEU A 108 -5.87 -7.69 8.00
CA LEU A 108 -6.10 -6.34 7.49
C LEU A 108 -6.70 -6.37 6.07
N CYS A 109 -6.19 -7.24 5.20
CA CYS A 109 -6.71 -7.37 3.84
C CYS A 109 -8.15 -7.90 3.85
N ASP A 110 -8.45 -8.92 4.64
CA ASP A 110 -9.78 -9.51 4.76
C ASP A 110 -10.78 -8.53 5.36
N SER A 111 -10.38 -7.77 6.39
CA SER A 111 -11.20 -6.72 6.98
C SER A 111 -11.54 -5.64 5.96
N PHE A 112 -10.55 -5.15 5.20
CA PHE A 112 -10.79 -4.15 4.16
C PHE A 112 -11.75 -4.65 3.08
N VAL A 113 -11.59 -5.88 2.58
CA VAL A 113 -12.49 -6.49 1.58
C VAL A 113 -13.92 -6.60 2.14
N THR A 114 -14.04 -7.04 3.39
CA THR A 114 -15.34 -7.19 4.08
C THR A 114 -16.02 -5.84 4.26
N ASN A 115 -15.31 -4.84 4.80
CA ASN A 115 -15.85 -3.50 5.02
C ASN A 115 -16.25 -2.81 3.71
N MET A 116 -15.47 -2.96 2.63
CA MET A 116 -15.83 -2.45 1.31
C MET A 116 -17.11 -3.08 0.77
N LYS A 117 -17.29 -4.39 0.98
CA LYS A 117 -18.51 -5.10 0.57
C LYS A 117 -19.71 -4.69 1.42
N ASP A 118 -19.57 -4.63 2.75
CA ASP A 118 -20.69 -4.47 3.67
C ASP A 118 -21.13 -3.00 3.83
N ILE A 119 -20.19 -2.06 3.75
CA ILE A 119 -20.45 -0.62 3.97
C ILE A 119 -20.59 0.13 2.64
N VAL A 120 -19.68 -0.14 1.68
CA VAL A 120 -19.65 0.55 0.37
C VAL A 120 -20.44 -0.22 -0.70
N HIS A 121 -20.84 -1.46 -0.42
CA HIS A 121 -21.53 -2.35 -1.35
C HIS A 121 -20.77 -2.58 -2.65
N TYR A 122 -19.44 -2.59 -2.55
CA TYR A 122 -18.56 -2.76 -3.70
C TYR A 122 -17.54 -3.88 -3.45
N HIS A 123 -17.46 -4.82 -4.39
CA HIS A 123 -16.48 -5.88 -4.32
C HIS A 123 -15.09 -5.36 -4.72
N VAL A 124 -14.15 -5.40 -3.79
CA VAL A 124 -12.72 -5.24 -4.06
C VAL A 124 -12.03 -6.59 -3.94
N THR A 125 -11.05 -6.84 -4.79
CA THR A 125 -10.27 -8.07 -4.75
C THR A 125 -9.22 -8.04 -3.65
N PHE A 126 -8.65 -9.19 -3.29
CA PHE A 126 -7.45 -9.26 -2.44
C PHE A 126 -6.31 -8.41 -3.01
N GLY A 127 -6.17 -8.33 -4.34
CA GLY A 127 -5.17 -7.48 -5.00
C GLY A 127 -5.33 -6.00 -4.66
N HIS A 128 -6.55 -5.50 -4.56
CA HIS A 128 -6.81 -4.12 -4.10
C HIS A 128 -6.47 -3.97 -2.61
N ALA A 129 -6.88 -4.94 -1.78
CA ALA A 129 -6.64 -4.91 -0.35
C ALA A 129 -5.13 -4.90 -0.01
N GLN A 130 -4.35 -5.82 -0.61
CA GLN A 130 -2.90 -5.83 -0.39
C GLN A 130 -2.25 -4.51 -0.85
N LYS A 131 -2.76 -3.89 -1.92
CA LYS A 131 -2.17 -2.64 -2.40
C LYS A 131 -2.37 -1.51 -1.41
N ILE A 132 -3.59 -1.28 -0.90
CA ILE A 132 -3.86 -0.20 0.06
C ILE A 132 -3.11 -0.44 1.38
N VAL A 133 -3.14 -1.67 1.91
CA VAL A 133 -2.46 -2.02 3.16
C VAL A 133 -0.94 -1.81 3.03
N ASN A 134 -0.32 -2.37 2.00
CA ASN A 134 1.13 -2.24 1.81
C ASN A 134 1.56 -0.79 1.52
N MET A 135 0.75 -0.03 0.78
CA MET A 135 1.04 1.39 0.55
C MET A 135 0.90 2.20 1.83
N ALA A 136 -0.09 1.94 2.68
CA ALA A 136 -0.19 2.61 3.98
C ALA A 136 1.06 2.38 4.85
N PHE A 137 1.55 1.13 4.95
CA PHE A 137 2.82 0.85 5.64
C PHE A 137 4.01 1.54 4.98
N LYS A 138 4.06 1.60 3.66
CA LYS A 138 5.11 2.31 2.92
C LYS A 138 5.11 3.80 3.27
N TYR A 139 3.96 4.47 3.27
CA TYR A 139 3.84 5.87 3.67
C TYR A 139 4.24 6.08 5.12
N LEU A 140 3.77 5.26 6.04
CA LEU A 140 4.15 5.31 7.45
C LEU A 140 5.66 5.14 7.66
N SER A 141 6.32 4.27 6.88
CA SER A 141 7.78 4.06 6.96
C SER A 141 8.60 5.28 6.55
N CYS A 142 7.99 6.24 5.87
CA CYS A 142 8.62 7.50 5.47
C CYS A 142 8.47 8.61 6.52
N CYS A 143 7.65 8.41 7.56
CA CYS A 143 7.43 9.41 8.57
C CYS A 143 8.64 9.58 9.50
N ASP A 144 8.88 10.81 9.92
CA ASP A 144 9.88 11.10 10.93
C ASP A 144 9.45 10.45 12.25
N GLY A 145 10.34 9.75 12.94
CA GLY A 145 10.03 8.93 14.11
C GLY A 145 9.59 7.49 13.79
N ALA A 146 9.50 7.10 12.51
CA ALA A 146 9.16 5.74 12.11
C ALA A 146 10.27 4.72 12.37
N GLU A 147 11.54 5.17 12.45
CA GLU A 147 12.72 4.34 12.66
C GLU A 147 12.65 3.49 13.93
N LYS A 148 11.92 3.95 14.94
CA LYS A 148 11.69 3.18 16.18
C LYS A 148 10.92 1.86 15.95
N TYR A 149 10.20 1.75 14.83
CA TYR A 149 9.44 0.57 14.44
C TYR A 149 10.13 -0.26 13.34
N GLU A 150 11.34 0.12 12.90
CA GLU A 150 12.02 -0.53 11.78
C GLU A 150 12.14 -2.04 11.98
N LYS A 151 12.68 -2.49 13.12
CA LYS A 151 12.87 -3.91 13.41
C LYS A 151 11.57 -4.64 13.75
N ALA A 152 10.65 -3.97 14.42
CA ALA A 152 9.44 -4.59 14.92
C ALA A 152 8.37 -4.76 13.84
N VAL A 153 8.29 -3.81 12.90
CA VAL A 153 7.22 -3.74 11.90
C VAL A 153 7.77 -3.64 10.49
N PHE A 154 8.49 -2.56 10.13
CA PHE A 154 8.79 -2.26 8.73
C PHE A 154 9.69 -3.27 8.04
N SER A 155 10.64 -3.90 8.77
CA SER A 155 11.47 -4.97 8.21
C SER A 155 10.69 -6.24 7.85
N ASN A 156 9.49 -6.40 8.39
CA ASN A 156 8.59 -7.52 8.13
C ASN A 156 7.49 -7.19 7.11
N CYS A 157 7.33 -5.91 6.73
CA CYS A 157 6.31 -5.48 5.79
C CYS A 157 6.46 -6.16 4.43
N HIS A 158 5.31 -6.40 3.80
CA HIS A 158 5.26 -6.85 2.43
C HIS A 158 5.59 -5.72 1.45
N MET A 159 6.14 -6.08 0.32
CA MET A 159 6.27 -5.19 -0.83
C MET A 159 4.89 -4.99 -1.48
N PRO A 160 4.43 -3.75 -1.74
CA PRO A 160 3.24 -3.53 -2.54
C PRO A 160 3.36 -4.20 -3.91
N LEU A 161 2.44 -5.11 -4.27
CA LEU A 161 2.39 -5.68 -5.61
C LEU A 161 1.58 -4.79 -6.53
N ASP A 162 2.26 -4.25 -7.53
CA ASP A 162 1.68 -3.51 -8.64
C ASP A 162 2.37 -3.83 -9.96
N SER A 163 2.03 -3.14 -11.04
CA SER A 163 2.62 -3.39 -12.36
C SER A 163 4.14 -3.18 -12.38
N TYR A 164 4.65 -2.21 -11.62
CA TYR A 164 6.09 -1.91 -11.56
C TYR A 164 6.85 -2.98 -10.79
N THR A 165 6.39 -3.29 -9.59
CA THR A 165 7.04 -4.27 -8.72
C THR A 165 6.96 -5.68 -9.30
N ILE A 166 5.85 -6.05 -9.98
CA ILE A 166 5.74 -7.31 -10.72
C ILE A 166 6.74 -7.37 -11.89
N ALA A 167 6.92 -6.27 -12.61
CA ALA A 167 7.89 -6.21 -13.70
C ALA A 167 9.33 -6.40 -13.18
N GLN A 168 9.69 -5.71 -12.09
CA GLN A 168 10.99 -5.86 -11.45
C GLN A 168 11.19 -7.25 -10.84
N TYR A 169 10.17 -7.82 -10.19
CA TYR A 169 10.21 -9.19 -9.70
C TYR A 169 10.51 -10.19 -10.82
N LYS A 170 9.84 -10.05 -11.98
CA LYS A 170 10.11 -10.91 -13.14
C LYS A 170 11.52 -10.72 -13.70
N LYS A 171 12.04 -9.52 -13.66
CA LYS A 171 13.40 -9.21 -14.13
C LYS A 171 14.46 -9.78 -13.20
N GLU A 172 14.35 -9.58 -11.91
CA GLU A 172 15.41 -9.82 -10.93
C GLU A 172 15.31 -11.19 -10.25
N ILE A 173 14.09 -11.75 -10.08
CA ILE A 173 13.88 -12.96 -9.28
C ILE A 173 13.40 -14.13 -10.14
N SER A 174 12.30 -13.99 -10.88
CA SER A 174 11.69 -15.12 -11.59
C SER A 174 11.02 -14.74 -12.91
N LYS A 175 11.79 -14.83 -14.00
CA LYS A 175 11.32 -14.54 -15.37
C LYS A 175 10.18 -15.46 -15.84
N LYS A 176 10.11 -16.68 -15.29
CA LYS A 176 9.17 -17.72 -15.76
C LYS A 176 7.83 -17.74 -15.01
N ARG A 177 7.74 -17.05 -13.86
CA ARG A 177 6.50 -17.09 -13.06
C ARG A 177 5.39 -16.32 -13.78
N THR A 178 4.29 -17.00 -14.04
CA THR A 178 3.07 -16.34 -14.53
C THR A 178 2.40 -15.63 -13.36
N ILE A 179 2.20 -14.33 -13.50
CA ILE A 179 1.58 -13.48 -12.48
C ILE A 179 0.46 -12.72 -13.18
N PRO A 180 -0.80 -12.84 -12.71
CA PRO A 180 -1.90 -12.04 -13.24
C PRO A 180 -1.69 -10.54 -12.96
N GLY A 181 -2.53 -9.68 -13.53
CA GLY A 181 -2.54 -8.26 -13.14
C GLY A 181 -2.85 -8.15 -11.65
N TRP A 182 -2.10 -7.30 -10.95
CA TRP A 182 -2.19 -7.22 -9.48
C TRP A 182 -3.62 -7.00 -8.95
N SER A 183 -4.42 -6.19 -9.63
CA SER A 183 -5.82 -5.93 -9.26
C SER A 183 -6.78 -7.09 -9.50
N LYS A 184 -6.31 -8.18 -10.11
CA LYS A 184 -7.08 -9.40 -10.37
C LYS A 184 -6.79 -10.52 -9.39
N PHE A 185 -5.85 -10.33 -8.47
CA PHE A 185 -5.59 -11.32 -7.41
C PHE A 185 -6.85 -11.47 -6.56
N ASP A 186 -7.48 -12.64 -6.63
CA ASP A 186 -8.70 -12.94 -5.88
C ASP A 186 -8.84 -14.45 -5.69
N GLY A 187 -9.29 -14.86 -4.51
CA GLY A 187 -9.40 -16.27 -4.15
C GLY A 187 -8.09 -16.94 -3.71
N ASP A 188 -8.20 -18.16 -3.17
CA ASP A 188 -7.14 -18.86 -2.44
C ASP A 188 -5.87 -19.06 -3.25
N ALA A 189 -5.99 -19.46 -4.54
CA ALA A 189 -4.85 -19.71 -5.39
C ALA A 189 -3.99 -18.45 -5.63
N ASP A 190 -4.63 -17.29 -5.78
CA ASP A 190 -3.95 -16.02 -5.98
C ASP A 190 -3.34 -15.51 -4.67
N ILE A 191 -3.99 -15.75 -3.53
CA ILE A 191 -3.45 -15.44 -2.20
C ILE A 191 -2.18 -16.28 -1.94
N GLU A 192 -2.19 -17.56 -2.26
CA GLU A 192 -0.99 -18.42 -2.13
C GLU A 192 0.13 -17.96 -3.11
N LEU A 193 -0.22 -17.56 -4.31
CA LEU A 193 0.75 -16.98 -5.24
C LEU A 193 1.35 -15.67 -4.69
N TYR A 194 0.53 -14.81 -4.11
CA TYR A 194 0.99 -13.59 -3.44
C TYR A 194 1.99 -13.89 -2.32
N LYS A 195 1.64 -14.83 -1.43
CA LYS A 195 2.53 -15.27 -0.34
C LYS A 195 3.86 -15.80 -0.86
N ALA A 196 3.83 -16.61 -1.92
CA ALA A 196 5.04 -17.12 -2.55
C ALA A 196 5.91 -16.00 -3.14
N ILE A 197 5.31 -14.99 -3.76
CA ILE A 197 6.03 -13.81 -4.27
C ILE A 197 6.67 -13.03 -3.11
N GLN A 198 5.94 -12.78 -2.03
CA GLN A 198 6.47 -12.06 -0.86
C GLN A 198 7.64 -12.82 -0.22
N LYS A 199 7.56 -14.15 -0.13
CA LYS A 199 8.66 -14.99 0.33
C LYS A 199 9.90 -14.84 -0.56
N ASP A 200 9.74 -14.96 -1.88
CA ASP A 200 10.84 -14.82 -2.83
C ASP A 200 11.51 -13.44 -2.72
N VAL A 201 10.70 -12.37 -2.57
CA VAL A 201 11.20 -11.00 -2.41
C VAL A 201 11.98 -10.85 -1.11
N ARG A 202 11.48 -11.39 0.01
CA ARG A 202 12.20 -11.37 1.29
C ARG A 202 13.53 -12.10 1.21
N GLU A 203 13.57 -13.28 0.59
CA GLU A 203 14.79 -14.04 0.40
C GLU A 203 15.81 -13.31 -0.49
N TYR A 204 15.33 -12.67 -1.56
CA TYR A 204 16.15 -11.82 -2.43
C TYR A 204 16.70 -10.61 -1.67
N SER A 205 15.85 -9.90 -0.94
CA SER A 205 16.19 -8.70 -0.19
C SER A 205 17.20 -9.00 0.94
N ALA A 206 16.99 -10.11 1.65
CA ALA A 206 17.90 -10.55 2.72
C ALA A 206 19.32 -10.81 2.21
N LYS A 207 19.48 -11.38 1.01
CA LYS A 207 20.80 -11.55 0.37
C LYS A 207 21.51 -10.23 0.08
N LEU A 208 20.75 -9.15 -0.02
CA LEU A 208 21.22 -7.78 -0.25
C LEU A 208 21.30 -6.95 1.04
N GLY A 209 21.06 -7.58 2.20
CA GLY A 209 21.14 -6.94 3.51
C GLY A 209 20.06 -5.86 3.76
N ARG A 210 18.86 -6.03 3.19
CA ARG A 210 17.76 -5.05 3.28
C ARG A 210 16.39 -5.72 3.40
N SER A 211 15.37 -4.96 3.75
CA SER A 211 13.99 -5.43 3.82
C SER A 211 13.32 -5.53 2.43
N ALA A 212 12.16 -6.20 2.36
CA ALA A 212 11.33 -6.23 1.16
C ALA A 212 10.81 -4.82 0.79
N LEU A 213 10.45 -4.04 1.80
CA LEU A 213 10.00 -2.66 1.63
C LEU A 213 11.12 -1.74 1.09
N ASP A 214 12.36 -1.88 1.59
CA ASP A 214 13.51 -1.14 1.05
C ASP A 214 13.81 -1.53 -0.39
N THR A 215 13.64 -2.81 -0.73
CA THR A 215 13.78 -3.29 -2.11
C THR A 215 12.76 -2.63 -3.03
N GLU A 216 11.52 -2.47 -2.55
CA GLU A 216 10.49 -1.76 -3.30
C GLU A 216 10.84 -0.30 -3.56
N PHE A 217 11.35 0.44 -2.56
CA PHE A 217 11.82 1.82 -2.75
C PHE A 217 12.90 1.92 -3.83
N ILE A 218 13.86 0.99 -3.86
CA ILE A 218 14.91 0.97 -4.87
C ILE A 218 14.32 0.71 -6.26
N TRP A 219 13.47 -0.30 -6.40
CA TRP A 219 12.85 -0.65 -7.67
C TRP A 219 11.95 0.48 -8.21
N TRP A 220 11.19 1.11 -7.32
CA TRP A 220 10.37 2.26 -7.69
C TRP A 220 11.24 3.43 -8.16
N TYR A 221 12.30 3.73 -7.43
CA TYR A 221 13.22 4.84 -7.75
C TYR A 221 13.94 4.62 -9.08
N GLU A 222 14.47 3.44 -9.33
CA GLU A 222 15.11 3.07 -10.60
C GLU A 222 14.13 3.22 -11.77
N THR A 223 12.89 2.73 -11.62
CA THR A 223 11.85 2.85 -12.64
C THR A 223 11.46 4.31 -12.89
N ALA A 224 11.36 5.13 -11.85
CA ALA A 224 11.05 6.56 -11.98
C ALA A 224 12.13 7.30 -12.75
N ILE A 225 13.41 6.99 -12.49
CA ILE A 225 14.55 7.57 -13.22
C ILE A 225 14.53 7.14 -14.69
N GLU A 226 14.36 5.83 -14.98
CA GLU A 226 14.29 5.30 -16.33
C GLU A 226 13.18 5.96 -17.16
N ASN A 227 12.00 6.15 -16.57
CA ASN A 227 10.87 6.80 -17.22
C ASN A 227 11.13 8.29 -17.49
N THR A 228 11.79 8.97 -16.57
CA THR A 228 12.17 10.39 -16.75
C THR A 228 13.20 10.54 -17.88
N ALA A 229 14.12 9.58 -18.02
CA ALA A 229 15.12 9.60 -19.09
C ALA A 229 14.53 9.31 -20.48
N LYS A 230 13.47 8.50 -20.57
CA LYS A 230 12.78 8.17 -21.84
C LYS A 230 11.87 9.30 -22.35
N ASN A 231 11.47 10.22 -21.48
CA ASN A 231 10.57 11.35 -21.80
C ASN A 231 11.33 12.66 -22.09
N LYS A 232 12.66 12.62 -22.15
CA LYS A 232 13.55 13.68 -22.60
C LYS A 232 14.09 13.37 -23.98
#